data_97d39e607c29455756cea0a5b9538d00
#
_entry.id   97d39e607c29455756cea0a5b9538d00
#
_cell.length_a   1.000
_cell.length_b   1.000
_cell.length_c   1.000
_cell.angle_alpha   90.00
_cell.angle_beta   90.00
_cell.angle_gamma   90.00
#
_symmetry.space_group_name_H-M   'P 1'
#
loop_
_entity.id
_entity.type
_entity.pdbx_description
1 polymer ?
#
loop_
_entity_poly.entity_id
_entity_poly.type
_entity_poly.pdbx_seq_one_letter_code
_entity_poly.pdbx_strand_id
1 'polypeptide(L)'
;MKSRKKIIFNGVFLAVVFALTIYGVFHGEDLSSMMDAIHRADKRWLLPGVALVAFFIWGESIIIWYMMRSSGIHLKKRTCFLFSSVGFFFSCITPSASGGQPMQIYYMKKEKISIPVSTVILMIVTITYKLVLVVIGIGIAIFGRGFLHKYLEGILPVFYLGLMLNIFCVTFMTILVFHPLLAKAILMKGMNLLERFHLMRKKEGRMKKLEASMDTYRNTAAYLKNNPLVIVKVIEITFIQRMALFAVTWFVYQAFGLHGTGFCDILFLQAVISVSVDMLPLPGGMGISETLFLTIFSPVFGGLLLPGMVLSRGLGYYGELLISAVFTAVAQLTIGKKES
;
A
#
# COMPACT_ATOMS: atom_id res chain seq x y z
N MET A 1 -29.06 -1.84 -10.99
CA MET A 1 -28.68 -0.64 -11.75
C MET A 1 -27.70 0.30 -10.99
N LYS A 2 -27.90 0.62 -9.70
CA LYS A 2 -26.99 1.52 -8.93
C LYS A 2 -25.53 1.02 -8.84
N SER A 3 -25.28 -0.30 -8.80
CA SER A 3 -23.93 -0.87 -8.72
C SER A 3 -23.14 -0.71 -10.02
N ARG A 4 -23.75 -0.96 -11.19
CA ARG A 4 -23.09 -0.78 -12.49
C ARG A 4 -22.68 0.67 -12.75
N LYS A 5 -23.53 1.64 -12.40
CA LYS A 5 -23.20 3.08 -12.54
C LYS A 5 -22.00 3.49 -11.70
N LYS A 6 -21.86 2.97 -10.47
CA LYS A 6 -20.68 3.23 -9.62
C LYS A 6 -19.40 2.62 -10.18
N ILE A 7 -19.47 1.40 -10.72
CA ILE A 7 -18.32 0.74 -11.36
C ILE A 7 -17.87 1.52 -12.60
N ILE A 8 -18.81 1.94 -13.43
CA ILE A 8 -18.54 2.76 -14.63
C ILE A 8 -17.95 4.11 -14.21
N PHE A 9 -18.53 4.78 -13.21
CA PHE A 9 -18.03 6.06 -12.72
C PHE A 9 -16.59 5.95 -12.19
N ASN A 10 -16.29 4.94 -11.36
CA ASN A 10 -14.94 4.71 -10.87
C ASN A 10 -13.95 4.36 -11.99
N GLY A 11 -14.38 3.58 -12.98
CA GLY A 11 -13.58 3.27 -14.17
C GLY A 11 -13.27 4.51 -15.01
N VAL A 12 -14.27 5.36 -15.24
CA VAL A 12 -14.10 6.64 -15.96
C VAL A 12 -13.19 7.57 -15.17
N PHE A 13 -13.38 7.70 -13.85
CA PHE A 13 -12.52 8.51 -13.00
C PHE A 13 -11.04 8.07 -13.07
N LEU A 14 -10.80 6.75 -12.96
CA LEU A 14 -9.46 6.18 -13.11
C LEU A 14 -8.86 6.46 -14.49
N ALA A 15 -9.63 6.28 -15.55
CA ALA A 15 -9.19 6.53 -16.92
C ALA A 15 -8.84 8.02 -17.13
N VAL A 16 -9.66 8.93 -16.59
CA VAL A 16 -9.40 10.37 -16.66
C VAL A 16 -8.14 10.75 -15.88
N VAL A 17 -7.98 10.27 -14.63
CA VAL A 17 -6.77 10.54 -13.83
C VAL A 17 -5.53 9.99 -14.53
N PHE A 18 -5.61 8.78 -15.07
CA PHE A 18 -4.51 8.18 -15.83
C PHE A 18 -4.16 8.97 -17.10
N ALA A 19 -5.17 9.38 -17.88
CA ALA A 19 -4.97 10.18 -19.09
C ALA A 19 -4.36 11.56 -18.77
N LEU A 20 -4.85 12.23 -17.72
CA LEU A 20 -4.30 13.51 -17.26
C LEU A 20 -2.86 13.37 -16.75
N THR A 21 -2.54 12.26 -16.07
CA THR A 21 -1.17 11.98 -15.62
C THR A 21 -0.24 11.79 -16.80
N ILE A 22 -0.63 10.96 -17.78
CA ILE A 22 0.16 10.77 -19.01
C ILE A 22 0.34 12.09 -19.72
N TYR A 23 -0.73 12.84 -19.93
CA TYR A 23 -0.65 14.14 -20.61
C TYR A 23 0.30 15.11 -19.86
N GLY A 24 0.14 15.26 -18.53
CA GLY A 24 0.95 16.18 -17.74
C GLY A 24 2.42 15.79 -17.64
N VAL A 25 2.74 14.50 -17.70
CA VAL A 25 4.12 13.99 -17.60
C VAL A 25 4.82 14.01 -18.97
N PHE A 26 4.10 13.71 -20.05
CA PHE A 26 4.70 13.51 -21.37
C PHE A 26 4.46 14.65 -22.35
N HIS A 27 3.68 15.66 -21.96
CA HIS A 27 3.39 16.80 -22.83
C HIS A 27 4.65 17.65 -23.06
N GLY A 28 5.08 17.74 -24.31
CA GLY A 28 6.29 18.47 -24.69
C GLY A 28 7.59 17.67 -24.61
N GLU A 29 7.56 16.40 -24.20
CA GLU A 29 8.74 15.55 -24.12
C GLU A 29 8.98 14.75 -25.43
N ASP A 30 10.23 14.50 -25.75
CA ASP A 30 10.61 13.64 -26.89
C ASP A 30 10.48 12.16 -26.50
N LEU A 31 9.32 11.59 -26.81
CA LEU A 31 9.02 10.19 -26.53
C LEU A 31 9.94 9.21 -27.23
N SER A 32 10.52 9.60 -28.40
CA SER A 32 11.42 8.72 -29.14
C SER A 32 12.76 8.59 -28.42
N SER A 33 13.35 9.70 -28.02
CA SER A 33 14.59 9.73 -27.21
C SER A 33 14.43 9.03 -25.87
N MET A 34 13.27 9.19 -25.22
CA MET A 34 12.94 8.48 -23.98
C MET A 34 12.88 6.95 -24.20
N MET A 35 12.20 6.49 -25.24
CA MET A 35 12.08 5.09 -25.56
C MET A 35 13.43 4.47 -25.89
N ASP A 36 14.26 5.18 -26.65
CA ASP A 36 15.63 4.76 -26.96
C ASP A 36 16.49 4.63 -25.69
N ALA A 37 16.36 5.57 -24.75
CA ALA A 37 17.05 5.47 -23.47
C ALA A 37 16.59 4.23 -22.67
N ILE A 38 15.28 3.95 -22.62
CA ILE A 38 14.73 2.75 -21.98
C ILE A 38 15.24 1.48 -22.64
N HIS A 39 15.31 1.42 -23.97
CA HIS A 39 15.83 0.27 -24.70
C HIS A 39 17.32 0.01 -24.45
N ARG A 40 18.12 1.05 -24.20
CA ARG A 40 19.55 0.97 -23.87
C ARG A 40 19.82 0.59 -22.42
N ALA A 41 18.82 0.67 -21.53
CA ALA A 41 18.97 0.31 -20.12
C ALA A 41 19.39 -1.18 -19.99
N ASP A 42 20.38 -1.46 -19.14
CA ASP A 42 20.86 -2.82 -18.90
C ASP A 42 19.82 -3.65 -18.16
N LYS A 43 19.23 -4.57 -18.90
CA LYS A 43 18.19 -5.49 -18.41
C LYS A 43 18.64 -6.36 -17.23
N ARG A 44 19.97 -6.58 -17.07
CA ARG A 44 20.53 -7.36 -15.96
C ARG A 44 20.23 -6.69 -14.61
N TRP A 45 20.20 -5.36 -14.58
CA TRP A 45 19.84 -4.58 -13.38
C TRP A 45 18.33 -4.46 -13.18
N LEU A 46 17.52 -4.56 -14.22
CA LEU A 46 16.06 -4.51 -14.13
C LEU A 46 15.45 -5.81 -13.56
N LEU A 47 16.07 -6.98 -13.84
CA LEU A 47 15.58 -8.26 -13.31
C LEU A 47 15.52 -8.33 -11.78
N PRO A 48 16.57 -7.94 -11.03
CA PRO A 48 16.48 -7.84 -9.58
C PRO A 48 15.36 -6.90 -9.12
N GLY A 49 15.12 -5.78 -9.85
CA GLY A 49 14.01 -4.86 -9.57
C GLY A 49 12.64 -5.57 -9.59
N VAL A 50 12.38 -6.37 -10.63
CA VAL A 50 11.16 -7.19 -10.73
C VAL A 50 11.07 -8.20 -9.59
N ALA A 51 12.19 -8.85 -9.25
CA ALA A 51 12.24 -9.81 -8.14
C ALA A 51 11.92 -9.14 -6.78
N LEU A 52 12.39 -7.91 -6.57
CA LEU A 52 12.08 -7.15 -5.36
C LEU A 52 10.61 -6.77 -5.25
N VAL A 53 9.93 -6.47 -6.36
CA VAL A 53 8.49 -6.23 -6.37
C VAL A 53 7.72 -7.50 -6.03
N ALA A 54 8.09 -8.63 -6.59
CA ALA A 54 7.51 -9.93 -6.22
C ALA A 54 7.77 -10.26 -4.74
N PHE A 55 8.98 -9.98 -4.24
CA PHE A 55 9.34 -10.11 -2.83
C PHE A 55 8.50 -9.19 -1.93
N PHE A 56 8.20 -7.98 -2.36
CA PHE A 56 7.34 -7.04 -1.65
C PHE A 56 5.92 -7.62 -1.44
N ILE A 57 5.30 -8.17 -2.50
CA ILE A 57 3.98 -8.82 -2.40
C ILE A 57 4.05 -10.06 -1.50
N TRP A 58 5.12 -10.85 -1.64
CA TRP A 58 5.33 -12.05 -0.82
C TRP A 58 5.58 -11.71 0.66
N GLY A 59 6.24 -10.60 0.96
CA GLY A 59 6.48 -10.11 2.32
C GLY A 59 5.20 -9.91 3.11
N GLU A 60 4.18 -9.26 2.54
CA GLU A 60 2.86 -9.11 3.20
C GLU A 60 2.18 -10.48 3.41
N SER A 61 2.35 -11.39 2.45
CA SER A 61 1.87 -12.77 2.59
C SER A 61 2.47 -13.48 3.81
N ILE A 62 3.76 -13.30 4.07
CA ILE A 62 4.45 -13.86 5.24
C ILE A 62 3.91 -13.21 6.52
N ILE A 63 3.69 -11.90 6.54
CA ILE A 63 3.11 -11.19 7.67
C ILE A 63 1.72 -11.75 8.00
N ILE A 64 0.84 -11.85 7.01
CA ILE A 64 -0.51 -12.39 7.19
C ILE A 64 -0.44 -13.84 7.69
N TRP A 65 0.38 -14.67 7.05
CA TRP A 65 0.57 -16.07 7.47
C TRP A 65 1.06 -16.18 8.91
N TYR A 66 2.07 -15.38 9.29
CA TYR A 66 2.65 -15.40 10.63
C TYR A 66 1.62 -14.97 11.69
N MET A 67 0.88 -13.90 11.45
CA MET A 67 -0.14 -13.40 12.36
C MET A 67 -1.32 -14.37 12.50
N MET A 68 -1.77 -14.96 11.40
CA MET A 68 -2.83 -15.99 11.44
C MET A 68 -2.38 -17.21 12.24
N ARG A 69 -1.17 -17.70 11.97
CA ARG A 69 -0.61 -18.86 12.68
C ARG A 69 -0.42 -18.58 14.17
N SER A 70 0.08 -17.41 14.55
CA SER A 70 0.22 -17.02 15.96
C SER A 70 -1.12 -16.96 16.67
N SER A 71 -2.19 -16.58 15.96
CA SER A 71 -3.57 -16.56 16.48
C SER A 71 -4.28 -17.93 16.43
N GLY A 72 -3.55 -19.03 16.16
CA GLY A 72 -4.10 -20.39 16.12
C GLY A 72 -4.78 -20.75 14.79
N ILE A 73 -4.74 -19.91 13.77
CA ILE A 73 -5.35 -20.15 12.46
C ILE A 73 -4.29 -20.67 11.48
N HIS A 74 -4.44 -21.93 11.07
CA HIS A 74 -3.47 -22.57 10.19
C HIS A 74 -3.88 -22.44 8.73
N LEU A 75 -3.15 -21.61 7.98
CA LEU A 75 -3.35 -21.38 6.55
C LEU A 75 -2.13 -21.84 5.75
N LYS A 76 -2.36 -22.21 4.50
CA LYS A 76 -1.27 -22.47 3.57
C LYS A 76 -0.64 -21.12 3.13
N LYS A 77 0.68 -21.06 3.04
CA LYS A 77 1.39 -19.85 2.56
C LYS A 77 0.88 -19.35 1.19
N ARG A 78 0.52 -20.28 0.29
CA ARG A 78 -0.08 -19.95 -1.02
C ARG A 78 -1.39 -19.18 -0.87
N THR A 79 -2.26 -19.57 0.06
CA THR A 79 -3.53 -18.87 0.31
C THR A 79 -3.28 -17.45 0.83
N CYS A 80 -2.30 -17.27 1.72
CA CYS A 80 -1.92 -15.95 2.22
C CYS A 80 -1.33 -15.07 1.08
N PHE A 81 -0.57 -15.67 0.16
CA PHE A 81 -0.06 -14.96 -1.01
C PHE A 81 -1.19 -14.46 -1.92
N LEU A 82 -2.24 -15.25 -2.10
CA LEU A 82 -3.42 -14.82 -2.84
C LEU A 82 -4.16 -13.69 -2.13
N PHE A 83 -4.24 -13.70 -0.78
CA PHE A 83 -4.82 -12.59 -0.02
C PHE A 83 -4.02 -11.30 -0.20
N SER A 84 -2.70 -11.34 -0.11
CA SER A 84 -1.83 -10.18 -0.36
C SER A 84 -2.01 -9.65 -1.78
N SER A 85 -1.98 -10.53 -2.78
CA SER A 85 -2.16 -10.14 -4.18
C SER A 85 -3.50 -9.44 -4.40
N VAL A 86 -4.59 -9.96 -3.84
CA VAL A 86 -5.92 -9.30 -3.88
C VAL A 86 -5.84 -7.92 -3.23
N GLY A 87 -5.18 -7.83 -2.07
CA GLY A 87 -5.00 -6.57 -1.35
C GLY A 87 -4.29 -5.52 -2.20
N PHE A 88 -3.14 -5.85 -2.75
CA PHE A 88 -2.36 -4.95 -3.59
C PHE A 88 -3.08 -4.56 -4.87
N PHE A 89 -3.68 -5.53 -5.58
CA PHE A 89 -4.44 -5.21 -6.78
C PHE A 89 -5.54 -4.17 -6.53
N PHE A 90 -6.39 -4.40 -5.53
CA PHE A 90 -7.46 -3.45 -5.23
C PHE A 90 -6.96 -2.15 -4.60
N SER A 91 -5.82 -2.16 -3.90
CA SER A 91 -5.18 -0.95 -3.41
C SER A 91 -4.67 -0.08 -4.56
N CYS A 92 -4.03 -0.66 -5.56
CA CYS A 92 -3.53 0.07 -6.71
C CYS A 92 -4.65 0.77 -7.51
N ILE A 93 -5.81 0.11 -7.68
CA ILE A 93 -6.89 0.64 -8.52
C ILE A 93 -7.95 1.46 -7.77
N THR A 94 -7.76 1.70 -6.46
CA THR A 94 -8.73 2.46 -5.66
C THR A 94 -8.09 3.68 -5.01
N PRO A 95 -8.85 4.79 -4.89
CA PRO A 95 -8.35 5.98 -4.21
C PRO A 95 -7.89 5.68 -2.77
N SER A 96 -6.76 6.24 -2.36
CA SER A 96 -6.13 6.03 -1.04
C SER A 96 -5.99 4.56 -0.64
N ALA A 97 -5.80 3.65 -1.59
CA ALA A 97 -5.71 2.20 -1.38
C ALA A 97 -6.91 1.59 -0.61
N SER A 98 -8.07 2.25 -0.63
CA SER A 98 -9.22 1.93 0.22
C SER A 98 -9.90 0.60 -0.11
N GLY A 99 -9.69 0.05 -1.30
CA GLY A 99 -10.28 -1.21 -1.76
C GLY A 99 -9.55 -2.47 -1.30
N GLY A 100 -8.27 -2.38 -0.96
CA GLY A 100 -7.43 -3.53 -0.66
C GLY A 100 -7.93 -4.35 0.52
N GLN A 101 -8.02 -3.73 1.69
CA GLN A 101 -8.45 -4.42 2.92
C GLN A 101 -9.86 -5.02 2.85
N PRO A 102 -10.90 -4.30 2.38
CA PRO A 102 -12.23 -4.89 2.22
C PRO A 102 -12.25 -6.14 1.34
N MET A 103 -11.47 -6.13 0.27
CA MET A 103 -11.37 -7.28 -0.63
C MET A 103 -10.57 -8.43 0.00
N GLN A 104 -9.49 -8.16 0.73
CA GLN A 104 -8.79 -9.18 1.52
C GLN A 104 -9.73 -9.85 2.53
N ILE A 105 -10.50 -9.06 3.30
CA ILE A 105 -11.51 -9.59 4.25
C ILE A 105 -12.55 -10.45 3.53
N TYR A 106 -13.01 -10.04 2.35
CA TYR A 106 -13.96 -10.82 1.56
C TYR A 106 -13.41 -12.19 1.16
N TYR A 107 -12.15 -12.26 0.70
CA TYR A 107 -11.51 -13.54 0.35
C TYR A 107 -11.15 -14.37 1.58
N MET A 108 -10.72 -13.75 2.68
CA MET A 108 -10.48 -14.42 3.96
C MET A 108 -11.78 -15.05 4.49
N LYS A 109 -12.93 -14.38 4.36
CA LYS A 109 -14.24 -14.92 4.72
C LYS A 109 -14.59 -16.14 3.89
N LYS A 110 -14.25 -16.20 2.59
CA LYS A 110 -14.45 -17.41 1.76
C LYS A 110 -13.64 -18.60 2.27
N GLU A 111 -12.50 -18.36 2.90
CA GLU A 111 -11.69 -19.41 3.57
C GLU A 111 -12.12 -19.63 5.05
N LYS A 112 -13.37 -19.27 5.39
CA LYS A 112 -14.00 -19.47 6.72
C LYS A 112 -13.32 -18.70 7.87
N ILE A 113 -12.51 -17.68 7.57
CA ILE A 113 -11.92 -16.82 8.59
C ILE A 113 -12.96 -15.76 8.98
N SER A 114 -13.12 -15.53 10.28
CA SER A 114 -14.09 -14.56 10.77
C SER A 114 -13.69 -13.13 10.42
N ILE A 115 -14.66 -12.30 10.05
CA ILE A 115 -14.44 -10.90 9.68
C ILE A 115 -13.70 -10.11 10.78
N PRO A 116 -14.05 -10.23 12.08
CA PRO A 116 -13.35 -9.51 13.15
C PRO A 116 -11.86 -9.85 13.22
N VAL A 117 -11.49 -11.13 13.12
CA VAL A 117 -10.08 -11.56 13.11
C VAL A 117 -9.34 -10.98 11.91
N SER A 118 -9.91 -11.12 10.71
CA SER A 118 -9.33 -10.56 9.48
C SER A 118 -9.13 -9.05 9.60
N THR A 119 -10.12 -8.34 10.18
CA THR A 119 -10.04 -6.88 10.37
C THR A 119 -8.89 -6.49 11.30
N VAL A 120 -8.76 -7.13 12.47
CA VAL A 120 -7.68 -6.82 13.42
C VAL A 120 -6.32 -7.09 12.78
N ILE A 121 -6.14 -8.24 12.14
CA ILE A 121 -4.86 -8.59 11.50
C ILE A 121 -4.50 -7.58 10.41
N LEU A 122 -5.42 -7.26 9.51
CA LEU A 122 -5.14 -6.31 8.44
C LEU A 122 -4.95 -4.86 8.94
N MET A 123 -5.62 -4.49 10.03
CA MET A 123 -5.33 -3.20 10.69
C MET A 123 -3.91 -3.17 11.24
N ILE A 124 -3.41 -4.23 11.87
CA ILE A 124 -2.01 -4.31 12.33
C ILE A 124 -1.04 -4.25 11.15
N VAL A 125 -1.32 -4.98 10.04
CA VAL A 125 -0.51 -4.88 8.81
C VAL A 125 -0.41 -3.42 8.34
N THR A 126 -1.52 -2.69 8.31
CA THR A 126 -1.53 -1.28 7.90
C THR A 126 -0.83 -0.38 8.91
N ILE A 127 -1.03 -0.60 10.21
CA ILE A 127 -0.36 0.17 11.27
C ILE A 127 1.16 0.00 11.14
N THR A 128 1.66 -1.22 11.01
CA THR A 128 3.11 -1.49 10.90
C THR A 128 3.70 -0.91 9.62
N TYR A 129 2.98 -1.02 8.52
CA TYR A 129 3.34 -0.39 7.25
C TYR A 129 3.53 1.12 7.38
N LYS A 130 2.53 1.82 7.90
CA LYS A 130 2.58 3.27 8.10
C LYS A 130 3.56 3.68 9.19
N LEU A 131 3.71 2.87 10.23
CA LEU A 131 4.69 3.11 11.30
C LEU A 131 6.12 3.13 10.74
N VAL A 132 6.45 2.21 9.83
CA VAL A 132 7.76 2.20 9.17
C VAL A 132 7.97 3.51 8.38
N LEU A 133 6.97 3.97 7.63
CA LEU A 133 7.05 5.27 6.93
C LEU A 133 7.23 6.44 7.90
N VAL A 134 6.50 6.44 9.02
CA VAL A 134 6.62 7.47 10.07
C VAL A 134 8.02 7.48 10.67
N VAL A 135 8.56 6.31 11.03
CA VAL A 135 9.91 6.20 11.62
C VAL A 135 10.97 6.71 10.64
N ILE A 136 10.90 6.32 9.37
CA ILE A 136 11.82 6.80 8.35
C ILE A 136 11.63 8.31 8.13
N GLY A 137 10.40 8.80 8.02
CA GLY A 137 10.10 10.21 7.82
C GLY A 137 10.60 11.08 8.98
N ILE A 138 10.40 10.67 10.22
CA ILE A 138 10.94 11.34 11.41
C ILE A 138 12.47 11.29 11.40
N GLY A 139 13.06 10.14 11.08
CA GLY A 139 14.52 10.00 10.97
C GLY A 139 15.11 10.98 9.96
N ILE A 140 14.51 11.11 8.78
CA ILE A 140 14.93 12.08 7.75
C ILE A 140 14.73 13.52 8.25
N ALA A 141 13.60 13.83 8.91
CA ALA A 141 13.31 15.17 9.42
C ALA A 141 14.32 15.63 10.48
N ILE A 142 14.77 14.74 11.37
CA ILE A 142 15.67 15.06 12.49
C ILE A 142 17.13 15.05 12.05
N PHE A 143 17.55 13.97 11.37
CA PHE A 143 18.97 13.72 11.07
C PHE A 143 19.37 14.13 9.65
N GLY A 144 18.40 14.34 8.77
CA GLY A 144 18.61 14.57 7.35
C GLY A 144 18.58 16.04 6.92
N ARG A 145 18.95 17.02 7.79
CA ARG A 145 18.87 18.45 7.44
C ARG A 145 19.61 18.82 6.13
N GLY A 146 20.84 18.34 5.97
CA GLY A 146 21.60 18.56 4.75
C GLY A 146 20.99 17.87 3.53
N PHE A 147 20.41 16.70 3.72
CA PHE A 147 19.68 15.95 2.70
C PHE A 147 18.38 16.66 2.29
N LEU A 148 17.63 17.18 3.27
CA LEU A 148 16.41 17.96 3.05
C LEU A 148 16.71 19.23 2.22
N HIS A 149 17.72 20.00 2.58
CA HIS A 149 18.13 21.18 1.80
C HIS A 149 18.59 20.84 0.38
N LYS A 150 19.34 19.74 0.24
CA LYS A 150 19.89 19.36 -1.07
C LYS A 150 18.83 18.91 -2.07
N TYR A 151 17.81 18.16 -1.60
CA TYR A 151 16.90 17.45 -2.50
C TYR A 151 15.42 17.87 -2.37
N LEU A 152 15.01 18.48 -1.26
CA LEU A 152 13.61 18.64 -0.91
C LEU A 152 13.13 20.07 -0.70
N GLU A 153 13.95 21.08 -0.92
CA GLU A 153 13.63 22.48 -0.59
C GLU A 153 12.27 22.93 -1.12
N GLY A 154 11.94 22.58 -2.39
CA GLY A 154 10.66 22.92 -3.02
C GLY A 154 9.44 22.09 -2.58
N ILE A 155 9.63 20.96 -1.88
CA ILE A 155 8.56 20.00 -1.56
C ILE A 155 8.39 19.74 -0.05
N LEU A 156 9.14 20.42 0.80
CA LEU A 156 9.08 20.28 2.26
C LEU A 156 7.64 20.33 2.82
N PRO A 157 6.75 21.24 2.38
CA PRO A 157 5.37 21.27 2.89
C PRO A 157 4.60 19.98 2.60
N VAL A 158 4.79 19.39 1.41
CA VAL A 158 4.11 18.15 1.00
C VAL A 158 4.64 16.98 1.83
N PHE A 159 5.96 16.92 2.06
CA PHE A 159 6.58 15.90 2.90
C PHE A 159 6.06 15.97 4.35
N TYR A 160 6.05 17.14 4.98
CA TYR A 160 5.56 17.27 6.36
C TYR A 160 4.06 17.02 6.47
N LEU A 161 3.26 17.45 5.47
CA LEU A 161 1.83 17.12 5.43
C LEU A 161 1.62 15.60 5.38
N GLY A 162 2.32 14.92 4.48
CA GLY A 162 2.27 13.46 4.36
C GLY A 162 2.68 12.75 5.66
N LEU A 163 3.78 13.20 6.28
CA LEU A 163 4.26 12.67 7.55
C LEU A 163 3.22 12.85 8.67
N MET A 164 2.64 14.04 8.81
CA MET A 164 1.59 14.34 9.80
C MET A 164 0.35 13.47 9.59
N LEU A 165 -0.10 13.30 8.34
CA LEU A 165 -1.25 12.44 8.01
C LEU A 165 -0.97 10.98 8.35
N ASN A 166 0.25 10.48 8.08
CA ASN A 166 0.64 9.11 8.45
C ASN A 166 0.69 8.93 9.97
N ILE A 167 1.25 9.90 10.74
CA ILE A 167 1.24 9.88 12.21
C ILE A 167 -0.19 9.84 12.73
N PHE A 168 -1.06 10.71 12.22
CA PHE A 168 -2.48 10.71 12.59
C PHE A 168 -3.15 9.37 12.33
N CYS A 169 -2.93 8.79 11.15
CA CYS A 169 -3.52 7.51 10.77
C CYS A 169 -3.03 6.36 11.67
N VAL A 170 -1.72 6.26 11.93
CA VAL A 170 -1.14 5.26 12.84
C VAL A 170 -1.75 5.38 14.23
N THR A 171 -1.78 6.59 14.78
CA THR A 171 -2.32 6.84 16.12
C THR A 171 -3.80 6.46 16.18
N PHE A 172 -4.59 6.93 15.22
CA PHE A 172 -6.03 6.65 15.15
C PHE A 172 -6.32 5.14 15.01
N MET A 173 -5.64 4.45 14.10
CA MET A 173 -5.83 3.00 13.92
C MET A 173 -5.37 2.20 15.14
N THR A 174 -4.27 2.60 15.78
CA THR A 174 -3.78 1.96 17.00
C THR A 174 -4.80 2.09 18.14
N ILE A 175 -5.38 3.28 18.31
CA ILE A 175 -6.47 3.50 19.28
C ILE A 175 -7.66 2.59 18.95
N LEU A 176 -8.09 2.49 17.69
CA LEU A 176 -9.21 1.63 17.32
C LEU A 176 -8.95 0.15 17.60
N VAL A 177 -7.73 -0.34 17.36
CA VAL A 177 -7.39 -1.74 17.64
C VAL A 177 -7.39 -2.05 19.13
N PHE A 178 -6.78 -1.19 19.95
CA PHE A 178 -6.57 -1.48 21.36
C PHE A 178 -7.64 -0.91 22.31
N HIS A 179 -8.61 -0.14 21.77
CA HIS A 179 -9.80 0.35 22.50
C HIS A 179 -11.10 -0.15 21.85
N PRO A 180 -11.50 -1.42 22.06
CA PRO A 180 -12.65 -2.05 21.40
C PRO A 180 -13.98 -1.32 21.66
N LEU A 181 -14.13 -0.66 22.81
CA LEU A 181 -15.33 0.13 23.13
C LEU A 181 -15.49 1.31 22.16
N LEU A 182 -14.41 1.98 21.82
CA LEU A 182 -14.39 3.09 20.86
C LEU A 182 -14.70 2.58 19.45
N ALA A 183 -14.11 1.44 19.05
CA ALA A 183 -14.41 0.80 17.78
C ALA A 183 -15.91 0.42 17.69
N LYS A 184 -16.48 -0.16 18.77
CA LYS A 184 -17.92 -0.47 18.87
C LYS A 184 -18.77 0.79 18.72
N ALA A 185 -18.43 1.88 19.43
CA ALA A 185 -19.17 3.14 19.38
C ALA A 185 -19.17 3.76 17.97
N ILE A 186 -18.02 3.75 17.28
CA ILE A 186 -17.90 4.25 15.90
C ILE A 186 -18.72 3.39 14.94
N LEU A 187 -18.64 2.06 15.04
CA LEU A 187 -19.44 1.14 14.22
C LEU A 187 -20.94 1.34 14.44
N MET A 188 -21.38 1.50 15.70
CA MET A 188 -22.79 1.76 16.02
C MET A 188 -23.26 3.10 15.46
N LYS A 189 -22.48 4.17 15.64
CA LYS A 189 -22.80 5.49 15.06
C LYS A 189 -22.87 5.42 13.54
N GLY A 190 -21.91 4.75 12.89
CA GLY A 190 -21.90 4.54 11.43
C GLY A 190 -23.12 3.76 10.95
N MET A 191 -23.48 2.66 11.64
CA MET A 191 -24.69 1.89 11.32
C MET A 191 -25.97 2.73 11.48
N ASN A 192 -26.11 3.47 12.59
CA ASN A 192 -27.25 4.33 12.80
C ASN A 192 -27.36 5.42 11.74
N LEU A 193 -26.22 5.99 11.31
CA LEU A 193 -26.19 6.97 10.22
C LEU A 193 -26.65 6.37 8.89
N LEU A 194 -26.17 5.16 8.55
CA LEU A 194 -26.58 4.44 7.34
C LEU A 194 -28.08 4.07 7.36
N GLU A 195 -28.61 3.71 8.52
CA GLU A 195 -30.05 3.47 8.72
C GLU A 195 -30.85 4.76 8.58
N ARG A 196 -30.37 5.88 9.14
CA ARG A 196 -31.01 7.20 9.04
C ARG A 196 -31.09 7.69 7.59
N PHE A 197 -30.06 7.44 6.79
CA PHE A 197 -30.05 7.77 5.37
C PHE A 197 -30.73 6.72 4.47
N HIS A 198 -31.44 5.75 5.05
CA HIS A 198 -32.14 4.66 4.33
C HIS A 198 -31.22 3.84 3.41
N LEU A 199 -29.90 3.90 3.64
CA LEU A 199 -28.90 3.11 2.90
C LEU A 199 -28.85 1.67 3.39
N MET A 200 -29.40 1.40 4.59
CA MET A 200 -29.44 0.08 5.21
C MET A 200 -30.78 -0.17 5.93
N ARG A 201 -31.38 -1.35 5.71
CA ARG A 201 -32.63 -1.74 6.39
C ARG A 201 -32.33 -2.22 7.82
N LYS A 202 -33.18 -1.85 8.79
CA LYS A 202 -33.14 -2.43 10.14
C LYS A 202 -33.40 -3.93 10.07
N LYS A 203 -32.53 -4.73 10.69
CA LYS A 203 -32.72 -6.19 10.85
C LYS A 203 -32.65 -6.55 12.33
N GLU A 204 -33.65 -7.26 12.81
CA GLU A 204 -33.63 -7.87 14.15
C GLU A 204 -32.46 -8.85 14.27
N GLY A 205 -31.81 -8.89 15.43
CA GLY A 205 -30.63 -9.75 15.69
C GLY A 205 -29.28 -9.17 15.21
N ARG A 206 -29.25 -8.04 14.49
CA ARG A 206 -27.98 -7.41 14.05
C ARG A 206 -27.12 -7.00 15.25
N MET A 207 -27.74 -6.50 16.32
CA MET A 207 -27.04 -6.10 17.55
C MET A 207 -26.33 -7.29 18.21
N LYS A 208 -27.00 -8.43 18.36
CA LYS A 208 -26.38 -9.64 18.91
C LYS A 208 -25.20 -10.14 18.04
N LYS A 209 -25.33 -10.07 16.70
CA LYS A 209 -24.24 -10.41 15.79
C LYS A 209 -23.07 -9.43 15.91
N LEU A 210 -23.36 -8.15 16.08
CA LEU A 210 -22.33 -7.13 16.30
C LEU A 210 -21.59 -7.37 17.62
N GLU A 211 -22.30 -7.67 18.70
CA GLU A 211 -21.70 -7.97 20.00
C GLU A 211 -20.78 -9.19 19.94
N ALA A 212 -21.24 -10.31 19.40
CA ALA A 212 -20.41 -11.49 19.19
C ALA A 212 -19.17 -11.21 18.32
N SER A 213 -19.32 -10.35 17.29
CA SER A 213 -18.21 -9.91 16.45
C SER A 213 -17.23 -9.04 17.22
N MET A 214 -17.72 -8.16 18.11
CA MET A 214 -16.87 -7.30 18.92
C MET A 214 -16.14 -8.06 20.03
N ASP A 215 -16.71 -9.15 20.56
CA ASP A 215 -16.02 -10.03 21.49
C ASP A 215 -14.85 -10.74 20.80
N THR A 216 -15.07 -11.27 19.61
CA THR A 216 -14.00 -11.87 18.79
C THR A 216 -12.92 -10.86 18.45
N TYR A 217 -13.29 -9.64 18.06
CA TYR A 217 -12.37 -8.53 17.79
C TYR A 217 -11.51 -8.22 19.02
N ARG A 218 -12.15 -8.04 20.17
CA ARG A 218 -11.49 -7.75 21.44
C ARG A 218 -10.51 -8.85 21.85
N ASN A 219 -10.90 -10.11 21.73
CA ASN A 219 -10.04 -11.25 22.09
C ASN A 219 -8.81 -11.31 21.17
N THR A 220 -8.98 -11.10 19.87
CA THR A 220 -7.87 -11.06 18.91
C THR A 220 -6.92 -9.88 19.20
N ALA A 221 -7.46 -8.69 19.44
CA ALA A 221 -6.66 -7.52 19.79
C ALA A 221 -5.91 -7.70 21.13
N ALA A 222 -6.57 -8.27 22.14
CA ALA A 222 -5.96 -8.57 23.43
C ALA A 222 -4.84 -9.61 23.30
N TYR A 223 -5.03 -10.64 22.48
CA TYR A 223 -3.97 -11.60 22.17
C TYR A 223 -2.71 -10.91 21.62
N LEU A 224 -2.87 -10.06 20.62
CA LEU A 224 -1.74 -9.34 20.00
C LEU A 224 -1.09 -8.35 20.98
N LYS A 225 -1.87 -7.68 21.82
CA LYS A 225 -1.36 -6.81 22.89
C LYS A 225 -0.48 -7.57 23.88
N ASN A 226 -0.89 -8.78 24.24
CA ASN A 226 -0.18 -9.63 25.21
C ASN A 226 1.02 -10.37 24.60
N ASN A 227 1.18 -10.33 23.26
CA ASN A 227 2.27 -10.96 22.53
C ASN A 227 3.05 -9.93 21.70
N PRO A 228 3.75 -8.97 22.33
CA PRO A 228 4.43 -7.88 21.61
C PRO A 228 5.49 -8.36 20.64
N LEU A 229 6.12 -9.51 20.90
CA LEU A 229 7.10 -10.11 20.00
C LEU A 229 6.52 -10.43 18.62
N VAL A 230 5.22 -10.74 18.53
CA VAL A 230 4.55 -10.93 17.24
C VAL A 230 4.55 -9.62 16.45
N ILE A 231 4.22 -8.51 17.12
CA ILE A 231 4.18 -7.18 16.49
C ILE A 231 5.59 -6.73 16.07
N VAL A 232 6.60 -6.94 16.92
CA VAL A 232 8.00 -6.60 16.61
C VAL A 232 8.46 -7.33 15.35
N LYS A 233 8.22 -8.65 15.25
CA LYS A 233 8.58 -9.43 14.06
C LYS A 233 7.83 -8.96 12.81
N VAL A 234 6.58 -8.55 12.95
CA VAL A 234 5.81 -7.97 11.83
C VAL A 234 6.43 -6.65 11.38
N ILE A 235 6.86 -5.79 12.31
CA ILE A 235 7.56 -4.53 12.00
C ILE A 235 8.87 -4.81 11.25
N GLU A 236 9.67 -5.78 11.72
CA GLU A 236 10.93 -6.17 11.07
C GLU A 236 10.69 -6.63 9.61
N ILE A 237 9.73 -7.53 9.40
CA ILE A 237 9.39 -8.02 8.06
C ILE A 237 8.90 -6.86 7.19
N THR A 238 8.05 -5.99 7.73
CA THR A 238 7.53 -4.82 7.03
C THR A 238 8.64 -3.84 6.65
N PHE A 239 9.61 -3.63 7.53
CA PHE A 239 10.77 -2.77 7.25
C PHE A 239 11.58 -3.32 6.06
N ILE A 240 11.94 -4.61 6.10
CA ILE A 240 12.69 -5.26 5.01
C ILE A 240 11.90 -5.19 3.70
N GLN A 241 10.61 -5.48 3.75
CA GLN A 241 9.69 -5.41 2.62
C GLN A 241 9.67 -4.00 1.98
N ARG A 242 9.63 -2.96 2.80
CA ARG A 242 9.63 -1.57 2.34
C ARG A 242 10.96 -1.16 1.73
N MET A 243 12.07 -1.51 2.37
CA MET A 243 13.40 -1.25 1.83
C MET A 243 13.60 -1.93 0.49
N ALA A 244 13.10 -3.14 0.31
CA ALA A 244 13.13 -3.85 -0.96
C ALA A 244 12.39 -3.08 -2.07
N LEU A 245 11.20 -2.54 -1.79
CA LEU A 245 10.46 -1.75 -2.77
C LEU A 245 11.18 -0.45 -3.12
N PHE A 246 11.76 0.25 -2.13
CA PHE A 246 12.50 1.48 -2.38
C PHE A 246 13.78 1.24 -3.17
N ALA A 247 14.40 0.07 -2.99
CA ALA A 247 15.60 -0.32 -3.73
C ALA A 247 15.35 -0.51 -5.25
N VAL A 248 14.10 -0.68 -5.70
CA VAL A 248 13.78 -0.80 -7.13
C VAL A 248 14.32 0.39 -7.92
N THR A 249 14.17 1.61 -7.41
CA THR A 249 14.67 2.81 -8.07
C THR A 249 16.20 2.84 -8.17
N TRP A 250 16.91 2.29 -7.18
CA TRP A 250 18.37 2.15 -7.25
C TRP A 250 18.79 1.16 -8.36
N PHE A 251 18.06 0.05 -8.53
CA PHE A 251 18.32 -0.87 -9.65
C PHE A 251 18.07 -0.23 -11.01
N VAL A 252 17.06 0.63 -11.13
CA VAL A 252 16.84 1.44 -12.34
C VAL A 252 17.98 2.43 -12.57
N TYR A 253 18.47 3.08 -11.51
CA TYR A 253 19.62 3.98 -11.58
C TYR A 253 20.86 3.26 -12.10
N GLN A 254 21.14 2.05 -11.61
CA GLN A 254 22.24 1.23 -12.10
C GLN A 254 22.03 0.74 -13.54
N ALA A 255 20.78 0.45 -13.93
CA ALA A 255 20.46 0.01 -15.30
C ALA A 255 20.81 1.07 -16.36
N PHE A 256 20.81 2.35 -15.97
CA PHE A 256 21.27 3.45 -16.83
C PHE A 256 22.78 3.71 -16.75
N GLY A 257 23.54 2.93 -16.00
CA GLY A 257 24.98 3.11 -15.81
C GLY A 257 25.33 4.39 -15.07
N LEU A 258 24.40 4.94 -14.27
CA LEU A 258 24.63 6.16 -13.52
C LEU A 258 25.44 5.87 -12.26
N HIS A 259 26.31 6.82 -11.90
CA HIS A 259 27.20 6.77 -10.74
C HIS A 259 27.21 8.12 -10.01
N GLY A 260 27.59 8.12 -8.73
CA GLY A 260 27.76 9.36 -7.95
C GLY A 260 26.71 9.57 -6.86
N THR A 261 25.53 8.90 -6.92
CA THR A 261 24.55 8.93 -5.82
C THR A 261 24.54 7.59 -5.11
N GLY A 262 24.61 7.63 -3.76
CA GLY A 262 24.68 6.43 -2.92
C GLY A 262 23.36 5.64 -2.92
N PHE A 263 23.48 4.35 -2.61
CA PHE A 263 22.30 3.46 -2.44
C PHE A 263 21.32 4.00 -1.39
N CYS A 264 21.83 4.41 -0.22
CA CYS A 264 21.00 4.93 0.87
C CYS A 264 20.28 6.22 0.47
N ASP A 265 20.95 7.12 -0.29
CA ASP A 265 20.34 8.38 -0.73
C ASP A 265 19.13 8.10 -1.60
N ILE A 266 19.26 7.20 -2.58
CA ILE A 266 18.16 6.83 -3.48
C ILE A 266 17.01 6.17 -2.71
N LEU A 267 17.32 5.30 -1.73
CA LEU A 267 16.30 4.70 -0.87
C LEU A 267 15.53 5.75 -0.07
N PHE A 268 16.25 6.70 0.53
CA PHE A 268 15.61 7.76 1.32
C PHE A 268 14.81 8.72 0.45
N LEU A 269 15.27 9.06 -0.76
CA LEU A 269 14.49 9.86 -1.72
C LEU A 269 13.19 9.15 -2.09
N GLN A 270 13.24 7.85 -2.34
CA GLN A 270 12.05 7.06 -2.64
C GLN A 270 11.11 6.95 -1.42
N ALA A 271 11.67 6.83 -0.21
CA ALA A 271 10.90 6.85 1.03
C ALA A 271 10.19 8.19 1.24
N VAL A 272 10.84 9.32 0.92
CA VAL A 272 10.22 10.66 0.97
C VAL A 272 9.00 10.73 0.06
N ILE A 273 9.10 10.24 -1.18
CA ILE A 273 7.93 10.19 -2.08
C ILE A 273 6.81 9.37 -1.42
N SER A 274 7.13 8.18 -0.91
CA SER A 274 6.14 7.31 -0.28
C SER A 274 5.47 7.97 0.93
N VAL A 275 6.24 8.59 1.84
CA VAL A 275 5.71 9.33 3.00
C VAL A 275 4.77 10.46 2.54
N SER A 276 5.13 11.16 1.47
CA SER A 276 4.41 12.32 0.98
C SER A 276 3.06 11.96 0.34
N VAL A 277 2.97 10.81 -0.36
CA VAL A 277 1.78 10.48 -1.17
C VAL A 277 0.87 9.40 -0.59
N ASP A 278 1.33 8.61 0.37
CA ASP A 278 0.64 7.41 0.86
C ASP A 278 -0.81 7.67 1.35
N MET A 279 -1.06 8.86 1.89
CA MET A 279 -2.39 9.26 2.41
C MET A 279 -3.22 10.11 1.44
N LEU A 280 -2.69 10.43 0.26
CA LEU A 280 -3.40 11.27 -0.69
C LEU A 280 -4.52 10.49 -1.40
N PRO A 281 -5.66 11.13 -1.72
CA PRO A 281 -6.85 10.47 -2.25
C PRO A 281 -6.74 10.14 -3.75
N LEU A 282 -5.56 9.69 -4.20
CA LEU A 282 -5.28 9.32 -5.59
C LEU A 282 -4.87 7.84 -5.67
N PRO A 283 -5.36 7.09 -6.65
CA PRO A 283 -4.94 5.71 -6.87
C PRO A 283 -3.43 5.63 -7.12
N GLY A 284 -2.70 4.90 -6.27
CA GLY A 284 -1.23 4.79 -6.38
C GLY A 284 -0.46 6.11 -6.34
N GLY A 285 -1.10 7.20 -5.86
CA GLY A 285 -0.51 8.54 -5.85
C GLY A 285 -0.26 9.12 -7.25
N MET A 286 -0.96 8.61 -8.29
CA MET A 286 -0.78 9.03 -9.68
C MET A 286 -0.84 10.56 -9.84
N GLY A 287 0.04 11.09 -10.68
CA GLY A 287 0.24 12.52 -10.90
C GLY A 287 1.21 13.12 -9.89
N ILE A 288 0.92 13.03 -8.60
CA ILE A 288 1.75 13.62 -7.54
C ILE A 288 3.06 12.83 -7.35
N SER A 289 3.01 11.50 -7.35
CA SER A 289 4.23 10.68 -7.26
C SER A 289 5.20 10.94 -8.40
N GLU A 290 4.70 11.08 -9.61
CA GLU A 290 5.49 11.38 -10.81
C GLU A 290 6.10 12.78 -10.71
N THR A 291 5.32 13.79 -10.35
CA THR A 291 5.80 15.15 -10.15
C THR A 291 6.86 15.23 -9.05
N LEU A 292 6.65 14.57 -7.92
CA LEU A 292 7.64 14.50 -6.85
C LEU A 292 8.91 13.78 -7.30
N PHE A 293 8.76 12.68 -8.07
CA PHE A 293 9.93 12.00 -8.63
C PHE A 293 10.74 12.93 -9.52
N LEU A 294 10.10 13.60 -10.46
CA LEU A 294 10.75 14.54 -11.38
C LEU A 294 11.45 15.69 -10.63
N THR A 295 10.87 16.15 -9.53
CA THR A 295 11.49 17.21 -8.72
C THR A 295 12.66 16.68 -7.89
N ILE A 296 12.47 15.60 -7.14
CA ILE A 296 13.43 15.08 -6.16
C ILE A 296 14.64 14.42 -6.85
N PHE A 297 14.39 13.64 -7.90
CA PHE A 297 15.42 12.87 -8.59
C PHE A 297 16.09 13.62 -9.75
N SER A 298 15.71 14.89 -10.01
CA SER A 298 16.35 15.71 -11.05
C SER A 298 17.88 15.78 -10.93
N PRO A 299 18.48 16.05 -9.75
CA PRO A 299 19.94 16.06 -9.61
C PRO A 299 20.57 14.66 -9.64
N VAL A 300 19.78 13.59 -9.55
CA VAL A 300 20.25 12.18 -9.51
C VAL A 300 20.29 11.58 -10.91
N PHE A 301 19.25 11.75 -11.70
CA PHE A 301 19.12 11.17 -13.04
C PHE A 301 19.54 12.12 -14.16
N GLY A 302 19.57 13.45 -13.93
CA GLY A 302 19.93 14.43 -14.95
C GLY A 302 19.10 14.28 -16.23
N GLY A 303 19.74 14.15 -17.38
CA GLY A 303 19.08 13.98 -18.69
C GLY A 303 18.29 12.65 -18.84
N LEU A 304 18.46 11.71 -17.92
CA LEU A 304 17.72 10.43 -17.90
C LEU A 304 16.58 10.44 -16.87
N LEU A 305 16.17 11.63 -16.41
CA LEU A 305 15.17 11.78 -15.36
C LEU A 305 13.81 11.17 -15.74
N LEU A 306 13.30 11.50 -16.93
CA LEU A 306 12.01 10.99 -17.39
C LEU A 306 12.04 9.48 -17.68
N PRO A 307 13.03 8.92 -18.41
CA PRO A 307 13.20 7.46 -18.53
C PRO A 307 13.35 6.77 -17.16
N GLY A 308 14.09 7.38 -16.22
CA GLY A 308 14.26 6.88 -14.85
C GLY A 308 12.94 6.81 -14.08
N MET A 309 12.13 7.85 -14.17
CA MET A 309 10.80 7.89 -13.57
C MET A 309 9.89 6.80 -14.17
N VAL A 310 9.85 6.70 -15.50
CA VAL A 310 9.01 5.70 -16.21
C VAL A 310 9.39 4.28 -15.84
N LEU A 311 10.69 3.94 -15.81
CA LEU A 311 11.12 2.61 -15.40
C LEU A 311 10.91 2.34 -13.91
N SER A 312 11.19 3.31 -13.03
CA SER A 312 10.99 3.13 -11.59
C SER A 312 9.51 2.92 -11.25
N ARG A 313 8.60 3.71 -11.85
CA ARG A 313 7.16 3.52 -11.70
C ARG A 313 6.65 2.29 -12.44
N GLY A 314 7.22 2.01 -13.62
CA GLY A 314 6.93 0.83 -14.41
C GLY A 314 7.17 -0.46 -13.63
N LEU A 315 8.33 -0.59 -13.01
CA LEU A 315 8.66 -1.76 -12.20
C LEU A 315 7.92 -1.73 -10.87
N GLY A 316 8.01 -0.64 -10.11
CA GLY A 316 7.45 -0.55 -8.77
C GLY A 316 5.92 -0.66 -8.78
N TYR A 317 5.23 0.33 -9.34
CA TYR A 317 3.77 0.41 -9.28
C TYR A 317 3.06 -0.46 -10.32
N TYR A 318 3.42 -0.35 -11.60
CA TYR A 318 2.75 -1.14 -12.64
C TYR A 318 3.15 -2.62 -12.61
N GLY A 319 4.38 -2.94 -12.20
CA GLY A 319 4.81 -4.30 -11.94
C GLY A 319 4.04 -4.95 -10.79
N GLU A 320 3.86 -4.23 -9.67
CA GLU A 320 3.01 -4.65 -8.56
C GLU A 320 1.57 -4.89 -9.01
N LEU A 321 0.98 -3.95 -9.76
CA LEU A 321 -0.37 -4.07 -10.31
C LEU A 321 -0.53 -5.31 -11.18
N LEU A 322 0.38 -5.55 -12.12
CA LEU A 322 0.31 -6.69 -13.05
C LEU A 322 0.46 -8.02 -12.33
N ILE A 323 1.48 -8.16 -11.46
CA ILE A 323 1.69 -9.39 -10.68
C ILE A 323 0.46 -9.67 -9.82
N SER A 324 -0.01 -8.66 -9.10
CA SER A 324 -1.18 -8.81 -8.21
C SER A 324 -2.48 -9.05 -8.97
N ALA A 325 -2.66 -8.50 -10.18
CA ALA A 325 -3.80 -8.78 -11.04
C ALA A 325 -3.88 -10.25 -11.46
N VAL A 326 -2.74 -10.83 -11.91
CA VAL A 326 -2.66 -12.25 -12.29
C VAL A 326 -3.04 -13.15 -11.12
N PHE A 327 -2.46 -12.92 -9.93
CA PHE A 327 -2.77 -13.73 -8.76
C PHE A 327 -4.16 -13.45 -8.15
N THR A 328 -4.73 -12.27 -8.38
CA THR A 328 -6.13 -11.98 -8.05
C THR A 328 -7.08 -12.81 -8.93
N ALA A 329 -6.78 -12.95 -10.23
CA ALA A 329 -7.53 -13.85 -11.09
C ALA A 329 -7.43 -15.31 -10.63
N VAL A 330 -6.23 -15.77 -10.23
CA VAL A 330 -6.03 -17.10 -9.63
C VAL A 330 -6.83 -17.24 -8.32
N ALA A 331 -6.85 -16.22 -7.45
CA ALA A 331 -7.64 -16.22 -6.22
C ALA A 331 -9.14 -16.38 -6.50
N GLN A 332 -9.66 -15.69 -7.51
CA GLN A 332 -11.07 -15.81 -7.93
C GLN A 332 -11.42 -17.23 -8.38
N LEU A 333 -10.46 -17.94 -8.98
CA LEU A 333 -10.66 -19.30 -9.49
C LEU A 333 -10.48 -20.38 -8.41
N THR A 334 -9.72 -20.12 -7.34
CA THR A 334 -9.29 -21.15 -6.39
C THR A 334 -9.87 -21.01 -5.00
N ILE A 335 -10.08 -19.77 -4.51
CA ILE A 335 -10.58 -19.50 -3.17
C ILE A 335 -12.10 -19.69 -3.12
N GLY A 336 -12.57 -20.53 -2.18
CA GLY A 336 -14.00 -20.79 -1.96
C GLY A 336 -14.62 -21.82 -2.89
N LYS A 337 -13.86 -22.47 -3.81
CA LYS A 337 -14.38 -23.55 -4.68
C LYS A 337 -14.37 -24.95 -4.06
N LYS A 338 -14.02 -25.10 -2.79
CA LYS A 338 -13.94 -26.40 -2.11
C LYS A 338 -15.28 -26.96 -1.65
N GLU A 339 -16.42 -26.38 -2.06
CA GLU A 339 -17.76 -26.86 -1.75
C GLU A 339 -18.64 -26.77 -3.01
N SER A 340 -18.41 -27.65 -3.96
CA SER A 340 -19.41 -28.09 -4.96
C SER A 340 -19.16 -29.56 -5.28
#